data_5a3214d45d99f44f76a99c9b6f31e6a1
#
_entry.id   5a3214d45d99f44f76a99c9b6f31e6a1
#
_cell.length_a   1.000
_cell.length_b   1.000
_cell.length_c   1.000
_cell.angle_alpha   90.00
_cell.angle_beta   90.00
_cell.angle_gamma   90.00
#
_symmetry.space_group_name_H-M   'P 1'
#
loop_
_entity.id
_entity.type
_entity.pdbx_description
1 polymer ?
#
loop_
_entity_poly.entity_id
_entity_poly.type
_entity_poly.pdbx_seq_one_letter_code
_entity_poly.pdbx_strand_id
1 'polypeptide(L)'
;FKRFLRSRLGVRLRKPGQLNSEAERWRKTMEYGMTIRPIEEYHGEPVYKVVFIAPNEACLAEAKQLYEDQFIFCESRLGDTPSAIVNGELINRKFNKGTGIKAICDELGCSLADTIGFGDSDNDLQMTDVVGISVCMANGSDNLKKLCDRICPAVTEDGVAKELKTLGLI
;
A
#
# COMPACT_ATOMS: atom_id res chain seq x y z
N PHE A 1 -9.52 17.10 -1.64
CA PHE A 1 -8.63 16.26 -0.83
C PHE A 1 -8.22 16.96 0.47
N LYS A 2 -7.63 18.17 0.41
CA LYS A 2 -7.26 18.99 1.59
C LYS A 2 -8.45 19.26 2.55
N ARG A 3 -9.65 19.48 2.00
CA ARG A 3 -10.88 19.69 2.78
C ARG A 3 -11.32 18.41 3.52
N PHE A 4 -11.16 17.25 2.89
CA PHE A 4 -11.44 15.96 3.50
C PHE A 4 -10.43 15.63 4.60
N LEU A 5 -9.14 15.81 4.35
CA LEU A 5 -8.10 15.67 5.37
C LEU A 5 -8.32 16.60 6.58
N ARG A 6 -8.80 17.84 6.36
CA ARG A 6 -9.15 18.76 7.44
C ARG A 6 -10.43 18.39 8.20
N SER A 7 -11.45 17.88 7.49
CA SER A 7 -12.76 17.71 8.10
C SER A 7 -12.92 16.42 8.92
N ARG A 8 -12.23 15.32 8.55
CA ARG A 8 -12.44 14.03 9.22
C ARG A 8 -11.19 13.17 9.42
N LEU A 9 -10.23 13.23 8.50
CA LEU A 9 -8.89 12.68 8.72
C LEU A 9 -7.93 13.73 9.30
N GLY A 10 -8.34 14.98 9.26
CA GLY A 10 -7.63 16.00 10.03
C GLY A 10 -7.53 15.44 11.39
N VAL A 11 -6.54 14.64 11.46
CA VAL A 11 -6.16 13.92 12.60
C VAL A 11 -6.69 14.77 13.75
N ARG A 12 -7.86 14.42 14.23
CA ARG A 12 -8.05 14.61 15.63
C ARG A 12 -6.94 13.72 16.19
N LEU A 13 -5.74 14.28 16.28
CA LEU A 13 -4.71 13.80 17.17
C LEU A 13 -5.37 13.87 18.52
N ARG A 14 -6.12 12.81 18.79
CA ARG A 14 -6.72 12.63 20.08
C ARG A 14 -5.56 12.69 21.04
N LYS A 15 -5.77 13.37 22.14
CA LYS A 15 -4.77 13.51 23.20
C LYS A 15 -4.06 12.19 23.41
N PRO A 16 -2.74 12.20 23.71
CA PRO A 16 -2.01 10.98 24.06
C PRO A 16 -2.84 10.16 25.03
N GLY A 17 -3.05 8.87 24.76
CA GLY A 17 -3.92 7.98 25.54
C GLY A 17 -5.34 7.76 24.98
N GLN A 18 -5.76 8.44 23.90
CA GLN A 18 -7.04 8.20 23.21
C GLN A 18 -6.89 7.48 21.86
N LEU A 19 -5.66 7.19 21.45
CA LEU A 19 -5.39 6.38 20.26
C LEU A 19 -5.58 4.90 20.64
N ASN A 20 -6.15 4.11 19.72
CA ASN A 20 -6.08 2.66 19.88
C ASN A 20 -4.62 2.20 19.79
N SER A 21 -4.34 0.99 20.27
CA SER A 21 -2.98 0.43 20.33
C SER A 21 -2.28 0.40 18.97
N GLU A 22 -3.04 0.17 17.89
CA GLU A 22 -2.52 0.11 16.53
C GLU A 22 -2.13 1.52 16.02
N ALA A 23 -2.99 2.50 16.18
CA ALA A 23 -2.68 3.87 15.80
C ALA A 23 -1.50 4.42 16.61
N GLU A 24 -1.36 4.02 17.87
CA GLU A 24 -0.22 4.40 18.69
C GLU A 24 1.07 3.71 18.25
N ARG A 25 1.01 2.43 17.88
CA ARG A 25 2.13 1.69 17.29
C ARG A 25 2.63 2.36 16.00
N TRP A 26 1.73 2.67 15.09
CA TRP A 26 2.04 3.37 13.84
C TRP A 26 2.64 4.74 14.09
N ARG A 27 2.07 5.52 15.02
CA ARG A 27 2.61 6.82 15.39
C ARG A 27 4.06 6.73 15.87
N LYS A 28 4.35 5.81 16.79
CA LYS A 28 5.71 5.60 17.29
C LYS A 28 6.68 5.19 16.18
N THR A 29 6.25 4.32 15.27
CA THR A 29 7.09 3.89 14.14
C THR A 29 7.40 5.06 13.21
N MET A 30 6.41 5.91 12.93
CA MET A 30 6.61 7.10 12.08
C MET A 30 7.47 8.15 12.77
N GLU A 31 7.27 8.42 14.05
CA GLU A 31 8.07 9.39 14.83
C GLU A 31 9.55 9.04 14.88
N TYR A 32 9.89 7.74 14.81
CA TYR A 32 11.28 7.30 14.83
C TYR A 32 12.05 7.63 13.54
N GLY A 33 11.38 7.65 12.38
CA GLY A 33 12.02 7.82 11.07
C GLY A 33 11.50 8.99 10.23
N MET A 34 10.48 9.72 10.68
CA MET A 34 9.78 10.74 9.89
C MET A 34 9.52 11.99 10.70
N THR A 35 9.52 13.14 10.06
CA THR A 35 9.05 14.39 10.65
C THR A 35 7.53 14.48 10.49
N ILE A 36 6.81 14.39 11.60
CA ILE A 36 5.35 14.61 11.62
C ILE A 36 5.08 16.10 11.73
N ARG A 37 4.29 16.63 10.79
CA ARG A 37 3.88 18.04 10.75
C ARG A 37 2.37 18.18 10.83
N PRO A 38 1.85 19.26 11.42
CA PRO A 38 0.43 19.59 11.37
C PRO A 38 -0.06 19.71 9.92
N ILE A 39 -1.30 19.27 9.65
CA ILE A 39 -1.87 19.33 8.29
C ILE A 39 -2.01 20.78 7.79
N GLU A 40 -2.09 21.74 8.69
CA GLU A 40 -2.15 23.18 8.39
C GLU A 40 -0.88 23.69 7.69
N GLU A 41 0.25 23.01 7.91
CA GLU A 41 1.53 23.31 7.25
C GLU A 41 1.62 22.75 5.83
N TYR A 42 0.63 21.99 5.38
CA TYR A 42 0.59 21.50 4.01
C TYR A 42 0.12 22.61 3.04
N HIS A 43 0.98 23.00 2.13
CA HIS A 43 0.75 24.08 1.17
C HIS A 43 0.58 23.61 -0.28
N GLY A 44 0.47 22.32 -0.51
CA GLY A 44 0.24 21.75 -1.86
C GLY A 44 1.44 20.98 -2.41
N GLU A 45 2.37 20.60 -1.56
CA GLU A 45 3.50 19.73 -1.91
C GLU A 45 2.99 18.40 -2.50
N PRO A 46 3.75 17.75 -3.41
CA PRO A 46 3.36 16.48 -3.97
C PRO A 46 3.12 15.43 -2.87
N VAL A 47 1.96 14.77 -2.91
CA VAL A 47 1.63 13.66 -2.01
C VAL A 47 1.74 12.37 -2.81
N TYR A 48 2.74 11.58 -2.52
CA TYR A 48 3.00 10.33 -3.23
C TYR A 48 2.19 9.16 -2.68
N LYS A 49 1.90 9.18 -1.36
CA LYS A 49 1.18 8.11 -0.68
C LYS A 49 0.38 8.66 0.50
N VAL A 50 -0.79 8.10 0.71
CA VAL A 50 -1.59 8.34 1.92
C VAL A 50 -1.80 7.02 2.62
N VAL A 51 -1.46 6.96 3.90
CA VAL A 51 -1.76 5.84 4.79
C VAL A 51 -2.85 6.28 5.75
N PHE A 52 -3.79 5.40 6.05
CA PHE A 52 -4.87 5.71 6.96
C PHE A 52 -5.12 4.60 7.97
N ILE A 53 -5.70 4.98 9.11
CA ILE A 53 -6.25 4.06 10.11
C ILE A 53 -7.65 4.57 10.44
N ALA A 54 -8.64 3.73 10.22
CA ALA A 54 -10.04 4.02 10.54
C ALA A 54 -10.53 3.11 11.69
N PRO A 55 -11.35 3.62 12.61
CA PRO A 55 -11.92 2.81 13.70
C PRO A 55 -12.74 1.63 13.21
N ASN A 56 -13.38 1.76 12.05
CA ASN A 56 -14.15 0.72 11.36
C ASN A 56 -14.36 1.12 9.90
N GLU A 57 -14.89 0.21 9.09
CA GLU A 57 -15.14 0.44 7.66
C GLU A 57 -16.16 1.55 7.39
N ALA A 58 -17.18 1.70 8.23
CA ALA A 58 -18.21 2.73 8.04
C ALA A 58 -17.62 4.16 8.03
N CYS A 59 -16.50 4.37 8.74
CA CYS A 59 -15.79 5.64 8.75
C CYS A 59 -15.13 5.98 7.39
N LEU A 60 -14.96 5.01 6.49
CA LEU A 60 -14.37 5.19 5.18
C LEU A 60 -15.41 5.42 4.08
N ALA A 61 -16.69 5.16 4.34
CA ALA A 61 -17.75 5.18 3.32
C ALA A 61 -17.82 6.53 2.57
N GLU A 62 -17.79 7.66 3.29
CA GLU A 62 -17.80 8.99 2.68
C GLU A 62 -16.53 9.25 1.85
N ALA A 63 -15.36 8.80 2.34
CA ALA A 63 -14.10 8.96 1.63
C ALA A 63 -14.09 8.14 0.33
N LYS A 64 -14.57 6.91 0.38
CA LYS A 64 -14.70 6.06 -0.81
C LYS A 64 -15.62 6.73 -1.83
N GLN A 65 -16.81 7.15 -1.44
CA GLN A 65 -17.76 7.81 -2.32
C GLN A 65 -17.17 9.05 -3.02
N LEU A 66 -16.32 9.81 -2.33
CA LEU A 66 -15.76 11.05 -2.86
C LEU A 66 -14.49 10.85 -3.71
N TYR A 67 -13.78 9.74 -3.54
CA TYR A 67 -12.42 9.62 -4.07
C TYR A 67 -12.11 8.28 -4.75
N GLU A 68 -13.05 7.33 -4.84
CA GLU A 68 -12.82 6.05 -5.49
C GLU A 68 -12.54 6.14 -6.99
N ASP A 69 -12.93 7.24 -7.63
CA ASP A 69 -12.59 7.54 -9.02
C ASP A 69 -11.12 7.93 -9.20
N GLN A 70 -10.47 8.46 -8.17
CA GLN A 70 -9.09 8.94 -8.19
C GLN A 70 -8.12 7.99 -7.50
N PHE A 71 -8.60 7.23 -6.49
CA PHE A 71 -7.77 6.38 -5.66
C PHE A 71 -8.35 4.97 -5.54
N ILE A 72 -7.46 4.01 -5.39
CA ILE A 72 -7.77 2.67 -4.93
C ILE A 72 -7.54 2.63 -3.41
N PHE A 73 -8.54 2.15 -2.68
CA PHE A 73 -8.44 1.94 -1.24
C PHE A 73 -7.96 0.50 -0.99
N CYS A 74 -6.67 0.34 -0.74
CA CYS A 74 -6.11 -0.94 -0.33
C CYS A 74 -6.25 -1.07 1.19
N GLU A 75 -7.13 -1.95 1.64
CA GLU A 75 -7.54 -2.08 3.04
C GLU A 75 -7.07 -3.39 3.64
N SER A 76 -6.68 -3.34 4.90
CA SER A 76 -6.43 -4.50 5.74
C SER A 76 -7.20 -4.34 7.04
N ARG A 77 -7.86 -5.41 7.49
CA ARG A 77 -8.67 -5.41 8.72
C ARG A 77 -7.91 -6.10 9.84
N LEU A 78 -7.97 -5.51 11.02
CA LEU A 78 -7.45 -6.10 12.25
C LEU A 78 -8.60 -6.79 13.00
N GLY A 79 -9.01 -7.97 12.51
CA GLY A 79 -10.10 -8.80 13.04
C GLY A 79 -11.28 -8.94 12.09
N ASP A 80 -12.16 -9.89 12.39
CA ASP A 80 -13.28 -10.31 11.53
C ASP A 80 -14.64 -9.67 11.91
N THR A 81 -14.63 -8.70 12.80
CA THR A 81 -15.88 -8.02 13.25
C THR A 81 -16.15 -6.75 12.44
N PRO A 82 -17.43 -6.33 12.28
CA PRO A 82 -17.77 -5.06 11.64
C PRO A 82 -17.16 -3.81 12.30
N SER A 83 -16.77 -3.93 13.55
CA SER A 83 -16.11 -2.88 14.35
C SER A 83 -14.58 -3.01 14.33
N ALA A 84 -14.02 -3.90 13.50
CA ALA A 84 -12.58 -4.06 13.37
C ALA A 84 -11.94 -2.77 12.83
N ILE A 85 -10.77 -2.46 13.38
CA ILE A 85 -9.95 -1.36 12.87
C ILE A 85 -9.53 -1.70 11.44
N VAL A 86 -9.68 -0.73 10.57
CA VAL A 86 -9.21 -0.80 9.17
C VAL A 86 -8.02 0.11 9.04
N ASN A 87 -6.91 -0.44 8.61
CA ASN A 87 -5.78 0.32 8.13
C ASN A 87 -5.62 0.14 6.61
N GLY A 88 -4.93 1.05 5.97
CA GLY A 88 -4.76 0.92 4.53
C GLY A 88 -4.00 2.06 3.90
N GLU A 89 -3.97 1.99 2.59
CA GLU A 89 -3.28 2.92 1.72
C GLU A 89 -4.21 3.40 0.61
N LEU A 90 -4.08 4.68 0.25
CA LEU A 90 -4.69 5.22 -0.97
C LEU A 90 -3.65 5.18 -2.08
N ILE A 91 -3.93 4.41 -3.11
CA ILE A 91 -3.11 4.35 -4.31
C ILE A 91 -3.75 5.22 -5.38
N ASN A 92 -3.00 6.19 -5.91
CA ASN A 92 -3.48 6.98 -7.02
C ASN A 92 -3.63 6.08 -8.26
N ARG A 93 -4.80 6.12 -8.92
CA ARG A 93 -5.04 5.28 -10.11
C ARG A 93 -4.11 5.60 -11.28
N LYS A 94 -3.58 6.84 -11.35
CA LYS A 94 -2.64 7.27 -12.40
C LYS A 94 -1.18 6.92 -12.08
N PHE A 95 -0.85 6.80 -10.80
CA PHE A 95 0.53 6.61 -10.32
C PHE A 95 0.54 5.45 -9.33
N ASN A 96 0.81 4.26 -9.82
CA ASN A 96 0.87 3.02 -9.05
C ASN A 96 2.17 2.26 -9.38
N LYS A 97 2.39 1.10 -8.75
CA LYS A 97 3.61 0.31 -8.98
C LYS A 97 3.77 -0.09 -10.44
N GLY A 98 2.69 -0.43 -11.14
CA GLY A 98 2.75 -0.79 -12.56
C GLY A 98 3.16 0.38 -13.46
N THR A 99 2.58 1.57 -13.26
CA THR A 99 2.99 2.75 -14.04
C THR A 99 4.42 3.19 -13.72
N GLY A 100 4.88 3.00 -12.48
CA GLY A 100 6.25 3.27 -12.09
C GLY A 100 7.25 2.34 -12.80
N ILE A 101 6.94 1.04 -12.88
CA ILE A 101 7.77 0.06 -13.59
C ILE A 101 7.87 0.42 -15.09
N LYS A 102 6.76 0.75 -15.74
CA LYS A 102 6.76 1.20 -17.14
C LYS A 102 7.69 2.38 -17.35
N ALA A 103 7.58 3.42 -16.52
CA ALA A 103 8.42 4.60 -16.62
C ALA A 103 9.91 4.28 -16.44
N ILE A 104 10.26 3.37 -15.52
CA ILE A 104 11.66 2.93 -15.32
C ILE A 104 12.15 2.13 -16.52
N CYS A 105 11.35 1.22 -17.07
CA CYS A 105 11.73 0.45 -18.24
C CYS A 105 11.93 1.35 -19.47
N ASP A 106 11.07 2.33 -19.67
CA ASP A 106 11.20 3.32 -20.74
C ASP A 106 12.51 4.12 -20.60
N GLU A 107 12.84 4.56 -19.41
CA GLU A 107 14.08 5.31 -19.12
C GLU A 107 15.34 4.45 -19.32
N LEU A 108 15.29 3.18 -18.90
CA LEU A 108 16.42 2.26 -19.05
C LEU A 108 16.52 1.61 -20.43
N GLY A 109 15.50 1.77 -21.27
CA GLY A 109 15.44 1.12 -22.59
C GLY A 109 15.32 -0.40 -22.51
N CYS A 110 14.73 -0.95 -21.42
CA CYS A 110 14.52 -2.39 -21.27
C CYS A 110 13.06 -2.78 -21.54
N SER A 111 12.85 -4.04 -21.94
CA SER A 111 11.50 -4.57 -22.17
C SER A 111 10.81 -4.89 -20.85
N LEU A 112 9.52 -4.62 -20.76
CA LEU A 112 8.67 -5.10 -19.65
C LEU A 112 8.70 -6.63 -19.55
N ALA A 113 8.83 -7.33 -20.67
CA ALA A 113 8.95 -8.79 -20.70
C ALA A 113 10.21 -9.33 -19.98
N ASP A 114 11.23 -8.48 -19.81
CA ASP A 114 12.48 -8.82 -19.14
C ASP A 114 12.47 -8.48 -17.65
N THR A 115 11.31 -8.10 -17.10
CA THR A 115 11.16 -7.72 -15.69
C THR A 115 10.55 -8.81 -14.86
N ILE A 116 10.94 -8.87 -13.58
CA ILE A 116 10.34 -9.75 -12.57
C ILE A 116 9.83 -8.88 -11.42
N GLY A 117 8.56 -9.05 -11.08
CA GLY A 117 7.92 -8.35 -9.96
C GLY A 117 7.63 -9.29 -8.80
N PHE A 118 8.12 -8.96 -7.60
CA PHE A 118 7.79 -9.65 -6.36
C PHE A 118 6.82 -8.82 -5.54
N GLY A 119 5.76 -9.46 -5.02
CA GLY A 119 4.74 -8.81 -4.22
C GLY A 119 4.20 -9.68 -3.10
N ASP A 120 3.57 -9.05 -2.09
CA ASP A 120 2.96 -9.75 -0.96
C ASP A 120 1.59 -9.21 -0.55
N SER A 121 1.14 -8.11 -1.14
CA SER A 121 -0.12 -7.46 -0.74
C SER A 121 -0.90 -6.88 -1.91
N ASP A 122 -2.15 -6.49 -1.66
CA ASP A 122 -3.06 -5.99 -2.70
C ASP A 122 -2.59 -4.67 -3.35
N ASN A 123 -1.64 -3.95 -2.75
CA ASN A 123 -1.03 -2.79 -3.37
C ASN A 123 -0.03 -3.15 -4.49
N ASP A 124 0.26 -4.45 -4.68
CA ASP A 124 1.11 -4.97 -5.75
C ASP A 124 0.31 -5.42 -6.99
N LEU A 125 -1.01 -5.44 -6.92
CA LEU A 125 -1.88 -5.94 -7.99
C LEU A 125 -1.61 -5.28 -9.35
N GLN A 126 -1.38 -3.95 -9.37
CA GLN A 126 -1.12 -3.24 -10.63
C GLN A 126 0.28 -3.55 -11.22
N MET A 127 1.16 -4.17 -10.45
CA MET A 127 2.47 -4.62 -10.92
C MET A 127 2.31 -5.89 -11.77
N THR A 128 1.42 -6.82 -11.37
CA THR A 128 1.25 -8.12 -12.05
C THR A 128 0.86 -7.98 -13.51
N ASP A 129 0.13 -6.92 -13.87
CA ASP A 129 -0.34 -6.67 -15.23
C ASP A 129 0.74 -6.17 -16.18
N VAL A 130 1.93 -5.82 -15.67
CA VAL A 130 2.94 -5.13 -16.48
C VAL A 130 4.29 -5.81 -16.51
N VAL A 131 4.65 -6.60 -15.50
CA VAL A 131 5.93 -7.31 -15.46
C VAL A 131 5.92 -8.56 -16.34
N GLY A 132 7.10 -8.96 -16.83
CA GLY A 132 7.24 -10.19 -17.61
C GLY A 132 7.00 -11.46 -16.79
N ILE A 133 7.40 -11.47 -15.52
CA ILE A 133 7.11 -12.55 -14.57
C ILE A 133 6.65 -11.92 -13.25
N SER A 134 5.44 -12.25 -12.84
CA SER A 134 4.89 -11.85 -11.54
C SER A 134 5.01 -12.98 -10.52
N VAL A 135 5.54 -12.66 -9.33
CA VAL A 135 5.79 -13.62 -8.25
C VAL A 135 5.15 -13.14 -6.97
N CYS A 136 4.26 -13.94 -6.39
CA CYS A 136 3.70 -13.69 -5.07
C CYS A 136 4.47 -14.45 -4.00
N MET A 137 4.73 -13.80 -2.86
CA MET A 137 5.26 -14.48 -1.68
C MET A 137 4.22 -15.43 -1.09
N ALA A 138 4.63 -16.57 -0.54
CA ALA A 138 3.70 -17.53 0.08
C ALA A 138 2.88 -16.94 1.24
N ASN A 139 3.43 -15.96 1.94
CA ASN A 139 2.72 -15.18 2.96
C ASN A 139 1.89 -14.02 2.39
N GLY A 140 1.82 -13.88 1.06
CA GLY A 140 1.08 -12.80 0.41
C GLY A 140 -0.44 -13.00 0.42
N SER A 141 -1.17 -11.96 -0.03
CA SER A 141 -2.62 -11.97 -0.07
C SER A 141 -3.17 -13.00 -1.08
N ASP A 142 -4.35 -13.54 -0.79
CA ASP A 142 -5.01 -14.52 -1.67
C ASP A 142 -5.39 -13.91 -3.03
N ASN A 143 -5.68 -12.60 -3.07
CA ASN A 143 -5.98 -11.91 -4.32
C ASN A 143 -4.73 -11.87 -5.22
N LEU A 144 -3.58 -11.50 -4.66
CA LEU A 144 -2.33 -11.44 -5.41
C LEU A 144 -1.88 -12.82 -5.88
N LYS A 145 -1.99 -13.86 -5.03
CA LYS A 145 -1.67 -15.25 -5.39
C LYS A 145 -2.44 -15.77 -6.61
N LYS A 146 -3.70 -15.33 -6.78
CA LYS A 146 -4.54 -15.75 -7.93
C LYS A 146 -4.12 -15.10 -9.25
N LEU A 147 -3.44 -13.98 -9.21
CA LEU A 147 -3.09 -13.18 -10.38
C LEU A 147 -1.61 -13.32 -10.77
N CYS A 148 -0.74 -13.71 -9.85
CA CYS A 148 0.67 -13.92 -10.16
C CYS A 148 0.91 -15.22 -10.93
N ASP A 149 1.92 -15.20 -11.80
CA ASP A 149 2.37 -16.37 -12.57
C ASP A 149 2.97 -17.44 -11.67
N ARG A 150 3.58 -17.04 -10.54
CA ARG A 150 4.33 -17.92 -9.66
C ARG A 150 4.10 -17.57 -8.19
N ILE A 151 4.31 -18.56 -7.33
CA ILE A 151 4.33 -18.38 -5.87
C ILE A 151 5.69 -18.88 -5.37
N CYS A 152 6.44 -17.99 -4.71
CA CYS A 152 7.70 -18.34 -4.07
C CYS A 152 7.53 -18.60 -2.57
N PRO A 153 8.52 -19.21 -1.86
CA PRO A 153 8.47 -19.35 -0.41
C PRO A 153 8.26 -18.03 0.32
N ALA A 154 7.87 -18.11 1.59
CA ALA A 154 7.60 -16.93 2.42
C ALA A 154 8.86 -16.07 2.64
N VAL A 155 8.65 -14.81 3.04
CA VAL A 155 9.74 -13.88 3.33
C VAL A 155 10.69 -14.39 4.42
N THR A 156 10.18 -15.16 5.39
CA THR A 156 10.97 -15.79 6.45
C THR A 156 11.80 -17.01 5.99
N GLU A 157 11.63 -17.41 4.74
CA GLU A 157 12.27 -18.58 4.14
C GLU A 157 13.20 -18.19 2.97
N ASP A 158 13.62 -16.93 2.90
CA ASP A 158 14.44 -16.40 1.79
C ASP A 158 13.78 -16.56 0.41
N GLY A 159 12.46 -16.39 0.34
CA GLY A 159 11.64 -16.68 -0.83
C GLY A 159 12.13 -16.03 -2.12
N VAL A 160 12.46 -14.74 -2.09
CA VAL A 160 12.98 -14.02 -3.27
C VAL A 160 14.27 -14.64 -3.79
N ALA A 161 15.25 -14.90 -2.90
CA ALA A 161 16.54 -15.47 -3.30
C ALA A 161 16.37 -16.89 -3.87
N LYS A 162 15.50 -17.70 -3.27
CA LYS A 162 15.19 -19.07 -3.78
C LYS A 162 14.54 -19.00 -5.16
N GLU A 163 13.62 -18.08 -5.37
CA GLU A 163 12.95 -17.93 -6.66
C GLU A 163 13.90 -17.46 -7.75
N LEU A 164 14.77 -16.48 -7.45
CA LEU A 164 15.80 -16.04 -8.39
C LEU A 164 16.74 -17.18 -8.80
N LYS A 165 17.11 -18.08 -7.86
CA LYS A 165 17.88 -19.31 -8.18
C LYS A 165 17.08 -20.25 -9.06
N THR A 166 15.80 -20.45 -8.79
CA THR A 166 14.92 -21.31 -9.60
C THR A 166 14.80 -20.78 -11.05
N LEU A 167 14.83 -19.47 -11.21
CA LEU A 167 14.83 -18.78 -12.51
C LEU A 167 16.21 -18.71 -13.17
N GLY A 168 17.27 -19.19 -12.51
CA GLY A 168 18.63 -19.20 -13.05
C GLY A 168 19.29 -17.84 -13.14
N LEU A 169 18.88 -16.89 -12.29
CA LEU A 169 19.39 -15.52 -12.31
C LEU A 169 20.52 -15.26 -11.31
N ILE A 170 20.65 -16.13 -10.32
CA ILE A 170 21.74 -16.12 -9.33
C ILE A 170 22.15 -17.54 -8.98
#